data_79dcb3990ace9848a7179ae25eec6617
#
_entry.id   79dcb3990ace9848a7179ae25eec6617
#
_cell.length_a   1.000
_cell.length_b   1.000
_cell.length_c   1.000
_cell.angle_alpha   90.00
_cell.angle_beta   90.00
_cell.angle_gamma   90.00
#
_symmetry.space_group_name_H-M   'P 1'
#
loop_
_entity.id
_entity.type
_entity.pdbx_description
1 polymer ?
#
loop_
_entity_poly.entity_id
_entity_poly.type
_entity_poly.pdbx_seq_one_letter_code
_entity_poly.pdbx_strand_id
1 'polypeptide(L)'
;MKRLAGVLTQGQTTSPMNNYILKPIGSADKSQPKPQTQRYGVVKLTQDVHAHFYVSSLQEEGQQPKAPRKRDPESHLKWVEELVAQSQKVYSCYEAGPTGFALHRQLTALGVENVVVAPTRLDEQGKRVNNDRTDTLQLAGRLDRYVAGNHRMFSIVRVPTVEEEQRRIWTRQRKQLQRQRLSVASQGRALVLTQGVAISNHWWKPLLWSRHQAALPGWLVEHLENFRKVILVLDEQRQQLQEKILAERAKRTEPQPKYAGDWTLEVIESEVCDWNRFGSWRKAGSYCGLTGGVSASGQAHADLAITKAGNRRLRAALIEMAWRLAVHQPHYWLTKKWAPILDPRAKAHRRLRKKAIVAYARQLFIDLWKWKTGRITAEQLGWEMVVADVRTKTANG
;
A
#
# COMPACT_ATOMS: atom_id res chain seq x y z
N MET A 1 16.39 -17.45 61.04
CA MET A 1 17.56 -16.55 61.23
C MET A 1 18.06 -16.06 59.88
N LYS A 2 18.16 -14.72 59.76
CA LYS A 2 18.91 -13.88 58.81
C LYS A 2 18.73 -14.12 57.29
N ARG A 3 17.91 -13.27 56.67
CA ARG A 3 18.14 -12.22 55.64
C ARG A 3 19.46 -12.22 54.89
N LEU A 4 19.36 -12.29 53.56
CA LEU A 4 20.24 -11.58 52.66
C LEU A 4 19.39 -11.07 51.46
N ALA A 5 19.09 -9.80 51.48
CA ALA A 5 18.59 -9.05 50.36
C ALA A 5 19.79 -8.67 49.49
N GLY A 6 19.80 -9.07 48.23
CA GLY A 6 20.78 -8.65 47.23
C GLY A 6 20.07 -7.70 46.24
N VAL A 7 20.40 -6.43 46.34
CA VAL A 7 19.98 -5.36 45.47
C VAL A 7 20.59 -5.56 44.07
N LEU A 8 19.79 -5.89 43.07
CA LEU A 8 20.19 -5.80 41.68
C LEU A 8 19.97 -4.35 41.23
N THR A 9 21.04 -3.61 41.15
CA THR A 9 21.11 -2.30 40.48
C THR A 9 20.85 -2.48 38.99
N GLN A 10 19.76 -1.85 38.53
CA GLN A 10 19.42 -1.72 37.12
C GLN A 10 20.43 -0.77 36.46
N GLY A 11 21.31 -1.32 35.67
CA GLY A 11 22.07 -0.58 34.65
C GLY A 11 21.20 -0.37 33.42
N GLN A 12 20.47 0.75 33.38
CA GLN A 12 19.82 1.20 32.16
C GLN A 12 20.89 1.76 31.20
N THR A 13 21.33 0.95 30.24
CA THR A 13 21.95 1.49 29.02
C THR A 13 20.83 1.86 28.05
N THR A 14 20.30 3.06 28.21
CA THR A 14 19.45 3.70 27.19
C THR A 14 20.33 4.08 26.01
N SER A 15 20.34 3.26 24.99
CA SER A 15 20.74 3.72 23.64
C SER A 15 19.80 4.86 23.25
N PRO A 16 20.29 6.01 22.75
CA PRO A 16 19.41 7.10 22.36
C PRO A 16 18.58 6.64 21.16
N MET A 17 17.31 6.31 21.41
CA MET A 17 16.32 6.31 20.34
C MET A 17 16.28 7.72 19.77
N ASN A 18 16.85 7.90 18.59
CA ASN A 18 16.69 9.12 17.81
C ASN A 18 15.19 9.35 17.62
N ASN A 19 14.66 10.31 18.38
CA ASN A 19 13.29 10.79 18.27
C ASN A 19 13.10 11.47 16.90
N TYR A 20 12.81 10.70 15.86
CA TYR A 20 12.26 11.20 14.60
C TYR A 20 10.76 11.56 14.76
N ILE A 21 10.41 12.19 15.89
CA ILE A 21 9.17 12.91 16.00
C ILE A 21 9.39 14.20 15.20
N LEU A 22 8.65 14.38 14.13
CA LEU A 22 8.53 15.64 13.42
C LEU A 22 8.28 16.74 14.48
N LYS A 23 9.32 17.47 14.88
CA LYS A 23 9.11 18.71 15.62
C LYS A 23 8.26 19.59 14.71
N PRO A 24 7.13 20.14 15.17
CA PRO A 24 6.48 21.21 14.42
C PRO A 24 7.55 22.28 14.21
N ILE A 25 7.73 22.70 12.97
CA ILE A 25 8.57 23.82 12.61
C ILE A 25 8.03 24.97 13.45
N GLY A 26 8.83 25.41 14.44
CA GLY A 26 8.46 26.48 15.34
C GLY A 26 8.04 27.69 14.50
N SER A 27 7.03 28.41 14.98
CA SER A 27 6.60 29.68 14.41
C SER A 27 7.85 30.55 14.23
N ALA A 28 8.28 30.69 12.98
CA ALA A 28 9.42 31.52 12.64
C ALA A 28 9.14 32.94 13.14
N ASP A 29 10.03 33.42 13.96
CA ASP A 29 10.11 34.82 14.33
C ASP A 29 10.10 35.65 13.03
N LYS A 30 9.09 36.51 12.87
CA LYS A 30 8.91 37.36 11.68
C LYS A 30 9.89 38.52 11.71
N SER A 31 11.19 38.26 11.78
CA SER A 31 12.19 39.19 11.34
C SER A 31 12.14 39.19 9.81
N GLN A 32 11.85 40.37 9.23
CA GLN A 32 11.80 40.54 7.78
C GLN A 32 13.11 40.02 7.16
N PRO A 33 13.05 39.08 6.21
CA PRO A 33 14.25 38.59 5.56
C PRO A 33 14.88 39.74 4.80
N LYS A 34 16.20 39.98 5.06
CA LYS A 34 17.01 40.86 4.22
C LYS A 34 16.85 40.43 2.76
N PRO A 35 16.79 41.37 1.78
CA PRO A 35 16.67 41.01 0.38
C PRO A 35 17.88 40.17 -0.02
N GLN A 36 17.68 38.87 -0.13
CA GLN A 36 18.71 37.97 -0.62
C GLN A 36 18.76 38.12 -2.15
N THR A 37 19.91 38.44 -2.66
CA THR A 37 20.15 38.51 -4.10
C THR A 37 19.91 37.14 -4.71
N GLN A 38 18.90 37.01 -5.56
CA GLN A 38 18.62 35.75 -6.28
C GLN A 38 19.86 35.39 -7.10
N ARG A 39 20.52 34.29 -6.71
CA ARG A 39 21.69 33.74 -7.39
C ARG A 39 21.37 32.85 -8.55
N TYR A 40 20.19 32.21 -8.50
CA TYR A 40 19.74 31.23 -9.48
C TYR A 40 18.37 31.60 -10.05
N GLY A 41 18.16 31.31 -11.33
CA GLY A 41 16.84 31.31 -11.95
C GLY A 41 16.04 30.07 -11.55
N VAL A 42 15.61 29.29 -12.55
CA VAL A 42 14.96 28.00 -12.33
C VAL A 42 15.99 26.90 -12.09
N VAL A 43 15.86 26.17 -10.98
CA VAL A 43 16.72 25.03 -10.68
C VAL A 43 15.91 23.73 -10.57
N LYS A 44 16.54 22.62 -10.91
CA LYS A 44 15.95 21.28 -10.93
C LYS A 44 16.79 20.38 -10.05
N LEU A 45 16.13 19.73 -9.08
CA LEU A 45 16.76 18.89 -8.07
C LEU A 45 16.23 17.46 -8.23
N THR A 46 17.13 16.51 -8.49
CA THR A 46 16.78 15.09 -8.52
C THR A 46 17.40 14.38 -7.34
N GLN A 47 16.67 13.40 -6.80
CA GLN A 47 17.04 12.77 -5.54
C GLN A 47 16.80 11.25 -5.63
N ASP A 48 17.78 10.49 -5.17
CA ASP A 48 17.63 9.10 -4.79
C ASP A 48 17.59 9.02 -3.27
N VAL A 49 16.52 8.47 -2.71
CA VAL A 49 16.11 8.63 -1.31
C VAL A 49 16.29 7.33 -0.55
N HIS A 50 17.30 7.26 0.31
CA HIS A 50 17.56 6.16 1.24
C HIS A 50 17.14 6.51 2.67
N ALA A 51 17.14 5.51 3.57
CA ALA A 51 16.72 5.70 4.96
C ALA A 51 17.63 6.66 5.76
N HIS A 52 18.92 6.68 5.46
CA HIS A 52 19.93 7.42 6.24
C HIS A 52 20.66 8.50 5.45
N PHE A 53 20.45 8.57 4.16
CA PHE A 53 21.07 9.57 3.28
C PHE A 53 20.27 9.76 2.00
N TYR A 54 20.50 10.88 1.35
CA TYR A 54 19.97 11.16 0.02
C TYR A 54 21.13 11.43 -0.93
N VAL A 55 21.04 10.92 -2.16
CA VAL A 55 21.96 11.25 -3.25
C VAL A 55 21.24 12.21 -4.17
N SER A 56 21.76 13.41 -4.34
CA SER A 56 21.06 14.47 -5.08
C SER A 56 21.93 15.16 -6.09
N SER A 57 21.35 15.49 -7.25
CA SER A 57 21.96 16.28 -8.30
C SER A 57 21.15 17.55 -8.55
N LEU A 58 21.85 18.68 -8.69
CA LEU A 58 21.29 19.98 -9.03
C LEU A 58 21.57 20.29 -10.48
N GLN A 59 20.59 20.80 -11.19
CA GLN A 59 20.69 21.30 -12.55
C GLN A 59 20.12 22.72 -12.62
N GLU A 60 20.91 23.66 -13.11
CA GLU A 60 20.48 25.00 -13.44
C GLU A 60 19.91 25.01 -14.88
N GLU A 61 19.07 25.98 -15.18
CA GLU A 61 18.47 26.09 -16.49
C GLU A 61 19.53 26.24 -17.59
N GLY A 62 19.40 25.47 -18.66
CA GLY A 62 20.37 25.44 -19.77
C GLY A 62 21.73 24.79 -19.47
N GLN A 63 21.95 24.28 -18.24
CA GLN A 63 23.20 23.64 -17.85
C GLN A 63 23.06 22.11 -17.72
N GLN A 64 24.20 21.43 -17.71
CA GLN A 64 24.26 20.01 -17.41
C GLN A 64 24.05 19.75 -15.91
N PRO A 65 23.47 18.60 -15.52
CA PRO A 65 23.32 18.24 -14.11
C PRO A 65 24.69 18.19 -13.42
N LYS A 66 24.81 18.81 -12.25
CA LYS A 66 26.01 18.74 -11.42
C LYS A 66 26.21 17.33 -10.89
N ALA A 67 27.47 16.98 -10.60
CA ALA A 67 27.82 15.67 -10.02
C ALA A 67 26.98 15.39 -8.75
N PRO A 68 26.34 14.21 -8.64
CA PRO A 68 25.53 13.88 -7.49
C PRO A 68 26.32 13.88 -6.19
N ARG A 69 25.73 14.43 -5.15
CA ARG A 69 26.31 14.50 -3.80
C ARG A 69 25.44 13.76 -2.80
N LYS A 70 26.09 13.05 -1.90
CA LYS A 70 25.48 12.37 -0.77
C LYS A 70 25.39 13.32 0.43
N ARG A 71 24.23 13.36 1.08
CA ARG A 71 23.96 14.12 2.32
C ARG A 71 23.08 13.29 3.26
N ASP A 72 23.21 13.50 4.55
CA ASP A 72 22.21 13.04 5.51
C ASP A 72 20.89 13.86 5.35
N PRO A 73 19.75 13.36 5.85
CA PRO A 73 18.46 14.00 5.66
C PRO A 73 18.38 15.44 6.19
N GLU A 74 19.00 15.73 7.34
CA GLU A 74 18.94 17.06 7.96
C GLU A 74 19.77 18.08 7.18
N SER A 75 21.01 17.74 6.88
CA SER A 75 21.89 18.57 6.04
C SER A 75 21.32 18.79 4.63
N HIS A 76 20.60 17.79 4.11
CA HIS A 76 19.94 17.92 2.81
C HIS A 76 18.81 18.95 2.85
N LEU A 77 17.95 18.93 3.87
CA LEU A 77 16.83 19.88 3.98
C LEU A 77 17.35 21.31 4.22
N LYS A 78 18.37 21.51 5.06
CA LYS A 78 19.00 22.81 5.25
C LYS A 78 19.57 23.37 3.94
N TRP A 79 20.27 22.52 3.18
CA TRP A 79 20.78 22.91 1.87
C TRP A 79 19.66 23.25 0.88
N VAL A 80 18.55 22.52 0.89
CA VAL A 80 17.38 22.83 0.02
C VAL A 80 16.73 24.15 0.44
N GLU A 81 16.62 24.44 1.73
CA GLU A 81 16.11 25.71 2.24
C GLU A 81 16.96 26.89 1.74
N GLU A 82 18.30 26.79 1.85
CA GLU A 82 19.22 27.78 1.29
C GLU A 82 19.09 27.92 -0.23
N LEU A 83 18.91 26.79 -0.93
CA LEU A 83 18.71 26.77 -2.39
C LEU A 83 17.43 27.50 -2.79
N VAL A 84 16.32 27.26 -2.08
CA VAL A 84 15.04 27.95 -2.31
C VAL A 84 15.17 29.44 -2.09
N ALA A 85 15.85 29.86 -1.00
CA ALA A 85 16.06 31.27 -0.70
C ALA A 85 16.88 32.01 -1.78
N GLN A 86 17.73 31.29 -2.53
CA GLN A 86 18.62 31.84 -3.55
C GLN A 86 18.10 31.65 -4.99
N SER A 87 16.99 30.96 -5.18
CA SER A 87 16.46 30.59 -6.49
C SER A 87 15.11 31.27 -6.76
N GLN A 88 14.84 31.58 -8.02
CA GLN A 88 13.53 32.04 -8.44
C GLN A 88 12.49 30.92 -8.30
N LYS A 89 12.85 29.69 -8.69
CA LYS A 89 12.00 28.53 -8.60
C LYS A 89 12.79 27.24 -8.48
N VAL A 90 12.32 26.33 -7.63
CA VAL A 90 12.93 25.00 -7.44
C VAL A 90 11.92 23.91 -7.79
N TYR A 91 12.26 23.11 -8.80
CA TYR A 91 11.55 21.86 -9.12
C TYR A 91 12.32 20.68 -8.55
N SER A 92 11.62 19.66 -8.07
CA SER A 92 12.31 18.44 -7.69
C SER A 92 11.52 17.17 -8.01
N CYS A 93 12.24 16.04 -8.10
CA CYS A 93 11.62 14.73 -8.15
C CYS A 93 12.45 13.66 -7.45
N TYR A 94 11.75 12.61 -6.98
CA TYR A 94 12.35 11.35 -6.53
C TYR A 94 11.41 10.17 -6.80
N GLU A 95 11.97 8.96 -6.83
CA GLU A 95 11.17 7.77 -7.04
C GLU A 95 10.43 7.32 -5.77
N ALA A 96 9.18 6.88 -5.93
CA ALA A 96 8.41 6.30 -4.84
C ALA A 96 9.07 5.01 -4.34
N GLY A 97 9.47 5.02 -3.08
CA GLY A 97 10.21 3.94 -2.43
C GLY A 97 9.71 3.62 -1.02
N PRO A 98 10.46 2.81 -0.27
CA PRO A 98 10.11 2.41 1.10
C PRO A 98 10.11 3.57 2.09
N THR A 99 10.79 4.69 1.79
CA THR A 99 10.87 5.90 2.63
C THR A 99 9.56 6.71 2.64
N GLY A 100 8.59 6.37 1.78
CA GLY A 100 7.28 7.00 1.77
C GLY A 100 7.27 8.42 1.22
N PHE A 101 6.45 9.31 1.84
CA PHE A 101 6.17 10.64 1.32
C PHE A 101 6.57 11.78 2.28
N ALA A 102 7.30 11.48 3.35
CA ALA A 102 7.71 12.50 4.32
C ALA A 102 8.55 13.60 3.65
N LEU A 103 9.54 13.20 2.85
CA LEU A 103 10.39 14.14 2.11
C LEU A 103 9.58 15.04 1.15
N HIS A 104 8.58 14.48 0.45
CA HIS A 104 7.71 15.30 -0.42
C HIS A 104 7.03 16.42 0.37
N ARG A 105 6.47 16.09 1.55
CA ARG A 105 5.80 17.10 2.39
C ARG A 105 6.77 18.16 2.91
N GLN A 106 7.98 17.76 3.31
CA GLN A 106 9.03 18.66 3.76
C GLN A 106 9.46 19.62 2.62
N LEU A 107 9.74 19.09 1.43
CA LEU A 107 10.12 19.88 0.26
C LEU A 107 9.02 20.86 -0.16
N THR A 108 7.76 20.40 -0.17
CA THR A 108 6.62 21.25 -0.49
C THR A 108 6.43 22.36 0.55
N ALA A 109 6.64 22.08 1.83
CA ALA A 109 6.59 23.08 2.90
C ALA A 109 7.70 24.15 2.77
N LEU A 110 8.84 23.81 2.18
CA LEU A 110 9.92 24.74 1.84
C LEU A 110 9.67 25.53 0.55
N GLY A 111 8.57 25.28 -0.18
CA GLY A 111 8.23 25.95 -1.42
C GLY A 111 8.77 25.29 -2.70
N VAL A 112 9.28 24.06 -2.60
CA VAL A 112 9.75 23.29 -3.76
C VAL A 112 8.57 22.67 -4.50
N GLU A 113 8.49 22.81 -5.82
CA GLU A 113 7.56 22.05 -6.65
C GLU A 113 8.07 20.60 -6.84
N ASN A 114 7.75 19.76 -5.88
CA ASN A 114 8.23 18.38 -5.87
C ASN A 114 7.20 17.40 -6.44
N VAL A 115 7.64 16.49 -7.31
CA VAL A 115 6.85 15.37 -7.81
C VAL A 115 7.46 14.04 -7.36
N VAL A 116 6.61 13.12 -6.89
CA VAL A 116 7.01 11.73 -6.62
C VAL A 116 6.66 10.90 -7.84
N VAL A 117 7.64 10.18 -8.38
CA VAL A 117 7.46 9.42 -9.61
C VAL A 117 7.43 7.92 -9.35
N ALA A 118 6.66 7.18 -10.16
CA ALA A 118 6.64 5.73 -10.06
C ALA A 118 8.01 5.17 -10.52
N PRO A 119 8.54 4.16 -9.81
CA PRO A 119 9.77 3.49 -10.24
C PRO A 119 9.60 2.95 -11.66
N THR A 120 10.49 3.35 -12.53
CA THR A 120 10.56 2.87 -13.91
C THR A 120 11.95 2.29 -14.15
N ARG A 121 12.04 1.28 -14.99
CA ARG A 121 13.36 0.84 -15.46
C ARG A 121 13.97 1.99 -16.24
N LEU A 122 15.06 2.54 -15.71
CA LEU A 122 15.77 3.65 -16.31
C LEU A 122 16.74 3.17 -17.42
N ASP A 123 16.97 1.85 -17.51
CA ASP A 123 17.84 1.23 -18.52
C ASP A 123 17.17 1.19 -19.89
N GLU A 124 17.47 2.15 -20.74
CA GLU A 124 17.17 2.06 -22.17
C GLU A 124 18.23 1.24 -22.93
N GLN A 125 19.38 0.92 -22.34
CA GLN A 125 20.53 0.30 -23.00
C GLN A 125 21.14 -0.91 -22.27
N GLY A 126 20.34 -1.78 -21.71
CA GLY A 126 20.68 -3.10 -21.17
C GLY A 126 22.07 -3.30 -20.52
N LYS A 127 22.12 -3.75 -19.27
CA LYS A 127 23.32 -4.24 -18.56
C LYS A 127 24.37 -3.21 -18.08
N ARG A 128 24.01 -1.97 -17.79
CA ARG A 128 24.88 -1.11 -16.96
C ARG A 128 24.68 -1.42 -15.50
N VAL A 129 25.77 -1.34 -14.72
CA VAL A 129 25.70 -1.41 -13.25
C VAL A 129 24.91 -0.20 -12.76
N ASN A 130 23.71 -0.43 -12.23
CA ASN A 130 22.90 0.62 -11.60
C ASN A 130 23.59 1.08 -10.34
N ASN A 131 23.74 2.38 -10.19
CA ASN A 131 24.18 3.01 -8.95
C ASN A 131 23.42 4.32 -8.74
N ASP A 132 23.28 4.73 -7.50
CA ASP A 132 22.53 5.91 -7.05
C ASP A 132 22.90 7.19 -7.84
N ARG A 133 24.16 7.32 -8.26
CA ARG A 133 24.63 8.46 -9.07
C ARG A 133 24.08 8.45 -10.48
N THR A 134 24.13 7.29 -11.14
CA THR A 134 23.62 7.12 -12.51
C THR A 134 22.12 7.32 -12.53
N ASP A 135 21.39 6.74 -11.57
CA ASP A 135 19.94 6.84 -11.46
C ASP A 135 19.50 8.29 -11.23
N THR A 136 20.20 9.02 -10.36
CA THR A 136 19.96 10.45 -10.11
C THR A 136 20.15 11.31 -11.35
N LEU A 137 21.20 11.05 -12.15
CA LEU A 137 21.47 11.79 -13.39
C LEU A 137 20.45 11.46 -14.50
N GLN A 138 20.01 10.21 -14.62
CA GLN A 138 18.95 9.83 -15.56
C GLN A 138 17.62 10.49 -15.20
N LEU A 139 17.30 10.60 -13.89
CA LEU A 139 16.16 11.34 -13.44
C LEU A 139 16.27 12.83 -13.80
N ALA A 140 17.47 13.43 -13.76
CA ALA A 140 17.68 14.83 -14.10
C ALA A 140 17.28 15.16 -15.54
N GLY A 141 17.71 14.35 -16.51
CA GLY A 141 17.32 14.53 -17.92
C GLY A 141 15.80 14.37 -18.15
N ARG A 142 15.13 13.55 -17.35
CA ARG A 142 13.67 13.40 -17.41
C ARG A 142 12.95 14.57 -16.74
N LEU A 143 13.46 15.06 -15.60
CA LEU A 143 12.89 16.22 -14.92
C LEU A 143 13.01 17.47 -15.77
N ASP A 144 14.13 17.65 -16.45
CA ASP A 144 14.35 18.74 -17.38
C ASP A 144 13.25 18.78 -18.47
N ARG A 145 13.04 17.65 -19.15
CA ARG A 145 11.99 17.51 -20.17
C ARG A 145 10.58 17.68 -19.60
N TYR A 146 10.36 17.20 -18.37
CA TYR A 146 9.06 17.35 -17.71
C TYR A 146 8.73 18.82 -17.42
N VAL A 147 9.68 19.57 -16.88
CA VAL A 147 9.56 21.02 -16.60
C VAL A 147 9.39 21.81 -17.90
N ALA A 148 10.03 21.37 -18.99
CA ALA A 148 9.85 21.92 -20.33
C ALA A 148 8.49 21.57 -21.00
N GLY A 149 7.55 20.93 -20.26
CA GLY A 149 6.18 20.65 -20.72
C GLY A 149 5.93 19.22 -21.23
N ASN A 150 6.94 18.35 -21.30
CA ASN A 150 6.72 16.97 -21.68
C ASN A 150 6.29 16.10 -20.46
N HIS A 151 5.03 16.22 -20.07
CA HIS A 151 4.48 15.50 -18.91
C HIS A 151 4.44 13.97 -19.07
N ARG A 152 4.76 13.41 -20.24
CA ARG A 152 4.86 11.95 -20.45
C ARG A 152 6.15 11.35 -19.90
N MET A 153 7.13 12.17 -19.52
CA MET A 153 8.41 11.71 -18.97
C MET A 153 8.25 10.97 -17.65
N PHE A 154 7.21 11.27 -16.88
CA PHE A 154 6.97 10.63 -15.59
C PHE A 154 5.56 10.06 -15.47
N SER A 155 5.47 8.93 -14.78
CA SER A 155 4.23 8.46 -14.17
C SER A 155 4.18 9.00 -12.74
N ILE A 156 3.50 10.14 -12.54
CA ILE A 156 3.44 10.81 -11.25
C ILE A 156 2.59 9.98 -10.29
N VAL A 157 3.11 9.76 -9.10
CA VAL A 157 2.40 9.11 -7.99
C VAL A 157 1.61 10.19 -7.24
N ARG A 158 0.30 9.96 -7.10
CA ARG A 158 -0.49 10.79 -6.19
C ARG A 158 -0.01 10.55 -4.75
N VAL A 159 0.45 11.59 -4.10
CA VAL A 159 0.80 11.55 -2.68
C VAL A 159 -0.50 11.53 -1.86
N PRO A 160 -0.71 10.53 -1.00
CA PRO A 160 -1.87 10.47 -0.12
C PRO A 160 -1.77 11.51 1.00
N THR A 161 -2.92 11.91 1.58
CA THR A 161 -2.91 12.67 2.83
C THR A 161 -2.40 11.81 3.99
N VAL A 162 -2.12 12.44 5.14
CA VAL A 162 -1.67 11.71 6.33
C VAL A 162 -2.75 10.73 6.81
N GLU A 163 -4.02 11.14 6.77
CA GLU A 163 -5.17 10.32 7.15
C GLU A 163 -5.36 9.13 6.19
N GLU A 164 -5.18 9.34 4.88
CA GLU A 164 -5.22 8.27 3.89
C GLU A 164 -4.06 7.28 4.10
N GLU A 165 -2.87 7.76 4.47
CA GLU A 165 -1.75 6.88 4.83
C GLU A 165 -2.05 6.09 6.09
N GLN A 166 -2.59 6.70 7.14
CA GLN A 166 -3.00 6.03 8.37
C GLN A 166 -3.99 4.89 8.10
N ARG A 167 -5.06 5.16 7.34
CA ARG A 167 -6.04 4.13 6.96
C ARG A 167 -5.39 2.97 6.20
N ARG A 168 -4.47 3.29 5.30
CA ARG A 168 -3.70 2.31 4.53
C ARG A 168 -2.77 1.49 5.43
N ILE A 169 -2.11 2.11 6.41
CA ILE A 169 -1.25 1.43 7.39
C ILE A 169 -2.08 0.43 8.20
N TRP A 170 -3.24 0.81 8.70
CA TRP A 170 -4.08 -0.08 9.52
C TRP A 170 -4.49 -1.35 8.75
N THR A 171 -4.98 -1.21 7.53
CA THR A 171 -5.37 -2.39 6.72
C THR A 171 -4.18 -3.28 6.39
N ARG A 172 -3.00 -2.69 6.16
CA ARG A 172 -1.75 -3.40 5.88
C ARG A 172 -1.20 -4.10 7.11
N GLN A 173 -1.19 -3.44 8.27
CA GLN A 173 -0.75 -4.00 9.54
C GLN A 173 -1.63 -5.19 9.95
N ARG A 174 -2.96 -5.05 9.87
CA ARG A 174 -3.87 -6.18 10.13
C ARG A 174 -3.57 -7.38 9.24
N LYS A 175 -3.28 -7.15 7.95
CA LYS A 175 -2.89 -8.24 7.03
C LYS A 175 -1.54 -8.86 7.38
N GLN A 176 -0.60 -8.07 7.88
CA GLN A 176 0.69 -8.55 8.35
C GLN A 176 0.53 -9.44 9.58
N LEU A 177 -0.21 -8.99 10.59
CA LEU A 177 -0.53 -9.80 11.78
C LEU A 177 -1.17 -11.14 11.39
N GLN A 178 -2.12 -11.12 10.46
CA GLN A 178 -2.72 -12.35 9.93
C GLN A 178 -1.68 -13.30 9.31
N ARG A 179 -0.71 -12.77 8.54
CA ARG A 179 0.34 -13.60 7.92
C ARG A 179 1.27 -14.20 8.97
N GLN A 180 1.69 -13.40 9.95
CA GLN A 180 2.54 -13.86 11.05
C GLN A 180 1.85 -14.97 11.84
N ARG A 181 0.57 -14.79 12.20
CA ARG A 181 -0.24 -15.82 12.84
C ARG A 181 -0.28 -17.12 12.04
N LEU A 182 -0.55 -17.04 10.73
CA LEU A 182 -0.59 -18.22 9.86
C LEU A 182 0.79 -18.89 9.75
N SER A 183 1.87 -18.12 9.74
CA SER A 183 3.23 -18.64 9.71
C SER A 183 3.54 -19.44 10.97
N VAL A 184 3.28 -18.85 12.15
CA VAL A 184 3.51 -19.53 13.45
C VAL A 184 2.63 -20.78 13.59
N ALA A 185 1.37 -20.71 13.16
CA ALA A 185 0.47 -21.85 13.17
C ALA A 185 0.97 -22.99 12.27
N SER A 186 1.57 -22.68 11.12
CA SER A 186 2.16 -23.66 10.23
C SER A 186 3.43 -24.28 10.79
N GLN A 187 4.25 -23.52 11.50
CA GLN A 187 5.43 -24.03 12.22
C GLN A 187 5.04 -25.04 13.29
N GLY A 188 4.02 -24.74 14.12
CA GLY A 188 3.49 -25.68 15.11
C GLY A 188 3.00 -26.98 14.46
N ARG A 189 2.27 -26.90 13.34
CA ARG A 189 1.84 -28.11 12.59
C ARG A 189 3.02 -28.91 12.03
N ALA A 190 4.01 -28.23 11.49
CA ALA A 190 5.20 -28.89 10.96
C ALA A 190 5.95 -29.65 12.05
N LEU A 191 6.08 -29.07 13.26
CA LEU A 191 6.69 -29.69 14.39
C LEU A 191 5.97 -31.02 14.76
N VAL A 192 4.64 -31.00 14.86
CA VAL A 192 3.85 -32.21 15.20
C VAL A 192 3.94 -33.27 14.10
N LEU A 193 3.98 -32.82 12.85
CA LEU A 193 4.08 -33.72 11.70
C LEU A 193 5.39 -34.51 11.68
N THR A 194 6.50 -33.96 12.23
CA THR A 194 7.78 -34.72 12.38
C THR A 194 7.64 -35.93 13.31
N GLN A 195 6.59 -35.94 14.13
CA GLN A 195 6.27 -37.09 15.03
C GLN A 195 5.18 -37.99 14.42
N GLY A 196 4.90 -37.85 13.11
CA GLY A 196 3.90 -38.68 12.42
C GLY A 196 2.44 -38.27 12.71
N VAL A 197 2.19 -37.20 13.42
CA VAL A 197 0.84 -36.76 13.80
C VAL A 197 0.39 -35.54 12.98
N ALA A 198 -0.81 -35.57 12.41
CA ALA A 198 -1.41 -34.46 11.71
C ALA A 198 -2.43 -33.74 12.60
N ILE A 199 -2.31 -32.42 12.74
CA ILE A 199 -3.24 -31.58 13.48
C ILE A 199 -3.89 -30.54 12.58
N SER A 200 -5.06 -30.02 13.00
CA SER A 200 -5.87 -29.09 12.19
C SER A 200 -5.17 -27.73 11.95
N ASN A 201 -5.65 -26.99 10.94
CA ASN A 201 -5.17 -25.64 10.64
C ASN A 201 -5.45 -24.62 11.76
N HIS A 202 -6.35 -24.96 12.71
CA HIS A 202 -6.77 -24.07 13.80
C HIS A 202 -6.50 -24.71 15.17
N TRP A 203 -5.45 -25.52 15.26
CA TRP A 203 -5.08 -26.33 16.42
C TRP A 203 -4.97 -25.53 17.73
N TRP A 204 -4.68 -24.22 17.66
CA TRP A 204 -4.54 -23.34 18.82
C TRP A 204 -5.86 -22.91 19.46
N LYS A 205 -7.01 -23.11 18.79
CA LYS A 205 -8.34 -22.74 19.34
C LYS A 205 -8.67 -23.59 20.55
N PRO A 206 -9.35 -23.05 21.59
CA PRO A 206 -9.53 -23.72 22.88
C PRO A 206 -9.96 -25.17 22.77
N LEU A 207 -11.03 -25.45 22.05
CA LEU A 207 -11.58 -26.79 21.90
C LEU A 207 -10.61 -27.79 21.22
N LEU A 208 -9.88 -27.35 20.20
CA LEU A 208 -8.91 -28.19 19.51
C LEU A 208 -7.64 -28.36 20.32
N TRP A 209 -7.22 -27.29 20.99
CA TRP A 209 -6.07 -27.30 21.87
C TRP A 209 -6.22 -28.33 23.02
N SER A 210 -7.36 -28.32 23.74
CA SER A 210 -7.65 -29.30 24.80
C SER A 210 -7.54 -30.73 24.31
N ARG A 211 -8.02 -31.03 23.11
CA ARG A 211 -7.91 -32.35 22.49
C ARG A 211 -6.45 -32.75 22.21
N HIS A 212 -5.66 -31.79 21.67
CA HIS A 212 -4.26 -32.03 21.36
C HIS A 212 -3.41 -32.17 22.59
N GLN A 213 -3.65 -31.39 23.66
CA GLN A 213 -2.96 -31.56 24.97
C GLN A 213 -3.11 -32.97 25.53
N ALA A 214 -4.29 -33.58 25.42
CA ALA A 214 -4.56 -34.92 25.93
C ALA A 214 -3.95 -36.03 25.06
N ALA A 215 -3.70 -35.79 23.78
CA ALA A 215 -3.29 -36.79 22.81
C ALA A 215 -1.78 -36.79 22.48
N LEU A 216 -1.06 -35.71 22.78
CA LEU A 216 0.34 -35.55 22.40
C LEU A 216 1.30 -35.75 23.61
N PRO A 217 2.54 -36.14 23.37
CA PRO A 217 3.55 -36.21 24.41
C PRO A 217 3.80 -34.88 25.09
N GLY A 218 4.03 -34.87 26.41
CA GLY A 218 4.15 -33.63 27.22
C GLY A 218 5.20 -32.64 26.70
N TRP A 219 6.37 -33.11 26.29
CA TRP A 219 7.43 -32.28 25.72
C TRP A 219 6.98 -31.57 24.43
N LEU A 220 6.17 -32.23 23.59
CA LEU A 220 5.67 -31.66 22.37
C LEU A 220 4.58 -30.61 22.64
N VAL A 221 3.74 -30.87 23.65
CA VAL A 221 2.74 -29.91 24.14
C VAL A 221 3.39 -28.63 24.63
N GLU A 222 4.51 -28.72 25.37
CA GLU A 222 5.27 -27.58 25.87
C GLU A 222 5.77 -26.69 24.70
N HIS A 223 6.35 -27.27 23.68
CA HIS A 223 6.77 -26.52 22.48
C HIS A 223 5.60 -25.88 21.74
N LEU A 224 4.49 -26.61 21.58
CA LEU A 224 3.29 -26.07 20.96
C LEU A 224 2.66 -24.95 21.76
N GLU A 225 2.70 -25.00 23.09
CA GLU A 225 2.18 -23.92 23.94
C GLU A 225 2.94 -22.61 23.73
N ASN A 226 4.25 -22.67 23.48
CA ASN A 226 5.03 -21.49 23.13
C ASN A 226 4.54 -20.84 21.80
N PHE A 227 4.31 -21.64 20.76
CA PHE A 227 3.71 -21.15 19.53
C PHE A 227 2.28 -20.63 19.75
N ARG A 228 1.49 -21.32 20.56
CA ARG A 228 0.11 -20.95 20.87
C ARG A 228 0.02 -19.57 21.54
N LYS A 229 0.86 -19.29 22.52
CA LYS A 229 0.95 -17.98 23.19
C LYS A 229 1.17 -16.86 22.17
N VAL A 230 2.13 -17.03 21.26
CA VAL A 230 2.39 -16.05 20.19
C VAL A 230 1.19 -15.89 19.26
N ILE A 231 0.53 -17.00 18.88
CA ILE A 231 -0.66 -16.95 18.02
C ILE A 231 -1.80 -16.19 18.68
N LEU A 232 -2.04 -16.40 19.97
CA LEU A 232 -3.10 -15.72 20.70
C LEU A 232 -2.89 -14.21 20.75
N VAL A 233 -1.66 -13.75 21.04
CA VAL A 233 -1.30 -12.33 21.04
C VAL A 233 -1.50 -11.73 19.65
N LEU A 234 -1.03 -12.42 18.59
CA LEU A 234 -1.21 -11.94 17.21
C LEU A 234 -2.69 -11.88 16.79
N ASP A 235 -3.50 -12.83 17.25
CA ASP A 235 -4.93 -12.87 16.94
C ASP A 235 -5.70 -11.77 17.67
N GLU A 236 -5.38 -11.52 18.93
CA GLU A 236 -5.93 -10.41 19.73
C GLU A 236 -5.61 -9.05 19.08
N GLN A 237 -4.34 -8.79 18.79
CA GLN A 237 -3.92 -7.54 18.13
C GLN A 237 -4.59 -7.35 16.76
N ARG A 238 -4.72 -8.43 16.00
CA ARG A 238 -5.42 -8.41 14.71
C ARG A 238 -6.90 -8.08 14.87
N GLN A 239 -7.55 -8.61 15.91
CA GLN A 239 -8.96 -8.39 16.19
C GLN A 239 -9.20 -6.96 16.64
N GLN A 240 -8.45 -6.45 17.62
CA GLN A 240 -8.53 -5.06 18.10
C GLN A 240 -8.37 -4.06 16.94
N LEU A 241 -7.38 -4.30 16.06
CA LEU A 241 -7.17 -3.44 14.91
C LEU A 241 -8.33 -3.52 13.90
N GLN A 242 -8.91 -4.71 13.71
CA GLN A 242 -10.08 -4.88 12.85
C GLN A 242 -11.30 -4.14 13.39
N GLU A 243 -11.57 -4.24 14.67
CA GLU A 243 -12.68 -3.55 15.36
C GLU A 243 -12.53 -2.03 15.21
N LYS A 244 -11.32 -1.51 15.46
CA LYS A 244 -11.01 -0.09 15.23
C LYS A 244 -11.31 0.35 13.81
N ILE A 245 -10.84 -0.40 12.81
CA ILE A 245 -11.04 -0.07 11.39
C ILE A 245 -12.53 -0.09 11.03
N LEU A 246 -13.28 -1.09 11.49
CA LEU A 246 -14.70 -1.21 11.22
C LEU A 246 -15.53 -0.14 11.95
N ALA A 247 -15.15 0.23 13.17
CA ALA A 247 -15.76 1.34 13.90
C ALA A 247 -15.58 2.69 13.16
N GLU A 248 -14.38 2.97 12.65
CA GLU A 248 -14.14 4.16 11.82
C GLU A 248 -14.93 4.12 10.50
N ARG A 249 -15.07 2.94 9.89
CA ARG A 249 -15.90 2.78 8.71
C ARG A 249 -17.38 2.99 8.99
N ALA A 250 -17.90 2.52 10.11
CA ALA A 250 -19.31 2.64 10.49
C ALA A 250 -19.77 4.11 10.66
N LYS A 251 -18.84 5.03 10.93
CA LYS A 251 -19.14 6.47 10.97
C LYS A 251 -19.51 7.06 9.60
N ARG A 252 -19.30 6.33 8.51
CA ARG A 252 -19.64 6.77 7.15
C ARG A 252 -21.08 6.39 6.84
N THR A 253 -21.88 7.36 6.47
CA THR A 253 -23.29 7.21 6.12
C THR A 253 -23.51 6.81 4.66
N GLU A 254 -22.45 6.77 3.85
CA GLU A 254 -22.55 6.45 2.43
C GLU A 254 -23.13 5.05 2.22
N PRO A 255 -24.13 4.91 1.33
CA PRO A 255 -24.63 3.59 0.95
C PRO A 255 -23.52 2.76 0.31
N GLN A 256 -23.62 1.45 0.42
CA GLN A 256 -22.66 0.52 -0.18
C GLN A 256 -23.37 -0.68 -0.81
N PRO A 257 -22.76 -1.32 -1.83
CA PRO A 257 -23.33 -2.53 -2.41
C PRO A 257 -23.48 -3.62 -1.35
N LYS A 258 -24.70 -4.18 -1.22
CA LYS A 258 -24.98 -5.30 -0.35
C LYS A 258 -24.04 -6.46 -0.67
N TYR A 259 -23.58 -7.18 0.31
CA TYR A 259 -22.60 -8.28 0.19
C TYR A 259 -21.18 -7.87 -0.27
N ALA A 260 -20.87 -6.59 -0.46
CA ALA A 260 -19.50 -6.17 -0.74
C ALA A 260 -18.54 -6.46 0.43
N GLY A 261 -19.06 -6.39 1.67
CA GLY A 261 -18.34 -6.63 2.91
C GLY A 261 -17.51 -5.42 3.34
N ASP A 262 -17.76 -4.93 4.56
CA ASP A 262 -17.13 -3.72 5.09
C ASP A 262 -15.60 -3.77 5.07
N TRP A 263 -15.03 -4.91 5.49
CA TRP A 263 -13.58 -5.11 5.46
C TRP A 263 -13.01 -5.00 4.04
N THR A 264 -13.65 -5.64 3.06
CA THR A 264 -13.14 -5.66 1.69
C THR A 264 -13.24 -4.29 1.04
N LEU A 265 -14.35 -3.59 1.26
CA LEU A 265 -14.52 -2.20 0.81
C LEU A 265 -13.49 -1.28 1.47
N GLU A 266 -13.21 -1.43 2.78
CA GLU A 266 -12.21 -0.63 3.46
C GLU A 266 -10.81 -0.85 2.87
N VAL A 267 -10.45 -2.09 2.53
CA VAL A 267 -9.18 -2.38 1.84
C VAL A 267 -9.13 -1.72 0.46
N ILE A 268 -10.23 -1.81 -0.32
CA ILE A 268 -10.30 -1.20 -1.66
C ILE A 268 -10.16 0.32 -1.55
N GLU A 269 -10.95 0.96 -0.70
CA GLU A 269 -10.97 2.41 -0.54
C GLU A 269 -9.66 2.96 0.02
N SER A 270 -9.06 2.26 1.01
CA SER A 270 -7.76 2.67 1.56
C SER A 270 -6.60 2.54 0.58
N GLU A 271 -6.65 1.57 -0.35
CA GLU A 271 -5.60 1.42 -1.38
C GLU A 271 -5.83 2.33 -2.60
N VAL A 272 -7.06 2.74 -2.88
CA VAL A 272 -7.40 3.71 -3.92
C VAL A 272 -7.16 5.14 -3.45
N CYS A 273 -7.53 5.47 -2.22
CA CYS A 273 -7.55 6.77 -1.57
C CYS A 273 -8.55 7.74 -2.24
N ASP A 274 -8.29 8.15 -3.45
CA ASP A 274 -9.09 9.10 -4.22
C ASP A 274 -9.52 8.49 -5.56
N TRP A 275 -10.83 8.42 -5.77
CA TRP A 275 -11.41 7.87 -7.00
C TRP A 275 -11.28 8.81 -8.20
N ASN A 276 -11.18 10.13 -7.97
CA ASN A 276 -11.03 11.13 -9.01
C ASN A 276 -9.65 11.15 -9.67
N ARG A 277 -8.66 10.44 -9.07
CA ARG A 277 -7.32 10.30 -9.66
C ARG A 277 -7.30 9.62 -11.03
N PHE A 278 -8.36 8.90 -11.39
CA PHE A 278 -8.44 8.19 -12.67
C PHE A 278 -9.16 9.01 -13.73
N GLY A 279 -8.43 9.54 -14.71
CA GLY A 279 -9.00 10.32 -15.79
C GLY A 279 -9.81 9.50 -16.83
N SER A 280 -9.78 8.17 -16.78
CA SER A 280 -10.53 7.29 -17.68
C SER A 280 -10.73 5.89 -17.13
N TRP A 281 -11.74 5.18 -17.67
CA TRP A 281 -11.99 3.78 -17.33
C TRP A 281 -10.81 2.84 -17.64
N ARG A 282 -10.00 3.16 -18.67
CA ARG A 282 -8.80 2.42 -19.01
C ARG A 282 -7.74 2.55 -17.91
N LYS A 283 -7.51 3.76 -17.40
CA LYS A 283 -6.59 4.01 -16.28
C LYS A 283 -7.09 3.32 -14.99
N ALA A 284 -8.38 3.42 -14.68
CA ALA A 284 -8.97 2.68 -13.56
C ALA A 284 -8.78 1.16 -13.73
N GLY A 285 -9.20 0.59 -14.86
CA GLY A 285 -9.12 -0.85 -15.10
C GLY A 285 -7.69 -1.43 -15.14
N SER A 286 -6.66 -0.62 -15.45
CA SER A 286 -5.26 -1.06 -15.42
C SER A 286 -4.65 -1.00 -14.01
N TYR A 287 -5.11 -0.10 -13.16
CA TYR A 287 -4.55 0.15 -11.82
C TYR A 287 -4.56 -1.08 -10.90
N CYS A 288 -5.56 -1.93 -11.02
CA CYS A 288 -5.64 -3.16 -10.24
C CYS A 288 -4.72 -4.29 -10.73
N GLY A 289 -4.09 -4.14 -11.92
CA GLY A 289 -3.21 -5.15 -12.51
C GLY A 289 -3.92 -6.46 -12.91
N LEU A 290 -5.23 -6.38 -13.20
CA LEU A 290 -6.08 -7.47 -13.69
C LEU A 290 -6.24 -7.45 -15.22
N THR A 291 -5.56 -6.54 -15.90
CA THR A 291 -5.55 -6.46 -17.36
C THR A 291 -4.69 -7.58 -17.93
N GLY A 292 -5.17 -8.27 -18.96
CA GLY A 292 -4.37 -9.23 -19.70
C GLY A 292 -3.15 -8.56 -20.33
N GLY A 293 -2.02 -9.26 -20.36
CA GLY A 293 -0.89 -8.90 -21.19
C GLY A 293 -1.12 -9.33 -22.62
N VAL A 294 -0.50 -8.63 -23.54
CA VAL A 294 -0.49 -8.98 -24.97
C VAL A 294 0.96 -9.05 -25.42
N SER A 295 1.34 -10.10 -26.12
CA SER A 295 2.59 -10.17 -26.87
C SER A 295 2.24 -10.06 -28.34
N ALA A 296 2.73 -9.00 -28.97
CA ALA A 296 2.56 -8.80 -30.41
C ALA A 296 3.94 -8.54 -31.02
N SER A 297 4.39 -9.43 -31.88
CA SER A 297 5.59 -9.24 -32.68
C SER A 297 5.29 -9.67 -34.11
N GLY A 298 5.39 -8.73 -35.07
CA GLY A 298 5.00 -8.97 -36.43
C GLY A 298 3.55 -9.44 -36.56
N GLN A 299 3.32 -10.57 -37.22
CA GLN A 299 2.02 -11.17 -37.42
C GLN A 299 1.55 -12.05 -36.22
N ALA A 300 2.44 -12.34 -35.27
CA ALA A 300 2.10 -13.17 -34.09
C ALA A 300 1.44 -12.35 -33.01
N HIS A 301 0.22 -12.72 -32.62
CA HIS A 301 -0.53 -12.10 -31.54
C HIS A 301 -0.90 -13.15 -30.50
N ALA A 302 -0.44 -13.01 -29.27
CA ALA A 302 -0.75 -13.94 -28.19
C ALA A 302 -1.26 -13.21 -26.94
N ASP A 303 -2.40 -13.66 -26.43
CA ASP A 303 -2.94 -13.23 -25.14
C ASP A 303 -2.14 -13.87 -24.00
N LEU A 304 -1.53 -13.03 -23.18
CA LEU A 304 -0.78 -13.45 -22.01
C LEU A 304 -1.68 -13.46 -20.75
N ALA A 305 -1.14 -14.01 -19.67
CA ALA A 305 -1.75 -13.90 -18.36
C ALA A 305 -1.89 -12.42 -17.91
N ILE A 306 -2.61 -12.16 -16.84
CA ILE A 306 -2.73 -10.80 -16.28
C ILE A 306 -1.36 -10.22 -15.96
N THR A 307 -1.19 -8.93 -16.21
CA THR A 307 0.09 -8.22 -16.06
C THR A 307 0.61 -8.26 -14.62
N LYS A 308 -0.28 -8.34 -13.63
CA LYS A 308 0.03 -8.18 -12.19
C LYS A 308 0.73 -6.85 -11.85
N ALA A 309 0.93 -6.00 -12.83
CA ALA A 309 1.44 -4.64 -12.64
C ALA A 309 0.37 -3.80 -11.94
N GLY A 310 0.57 -3.48 -10.68
CA GLY A 310 -0.40 -2.74 -9.87
C GLY A 310 -0.50 -3.26 -8.45
N ASN A 311 -1.46 -2.72 -7.71
CA ASN A 311 -1.60 -2.97 -6.28
C ASN A 311 -2.10 -4.40 -5.98
N ARG A 312 -1.22 -5.24 -5.41
CA ARG A 312 -1.54 -6.64 -5.08
C ARG A 312 -2.67 -6.78 -4.05
N ARG A 313 -2.78 -5.82 -3.11
CA ARG A 313 -3.81 -5.87 -2.05
C ARG A 313 -5.17 -5.55 -2.61
N LEU A 314 -5.25 -4.49 -3.40
CA LEU A 314 -6.44 -4.10 -4.15
C LEU A 314 -6.93 -5.26 -5.04
N ARG A 315 -6.04 -5.87 -5.80
CA ARG A 315 -6.38 -7.01 -6.67
C ARG A 315 -6.98 -8.18 -5.90
N ALA A 316 -6.41 -8.55 -4.75
CA ALA A 316 -6.93 -9.62 -3.91
C ALA A 316 -8.33 -9.29 -3.35
N ALA A 317 -8.53 -8.06 -2.86
CA ALA A 317 -9.81 -7.59 -2.34
C ALA A 317 -10.89 -7.55 -3.42
N LEU A 318 -10.55 -7.11 -4.63
CA LEU A 318 -11.47 -7.10 -5.78
C LEU A 318 -11.91 -8.50 -6.19
N ILE A 319 -11.00 -9.47 -6.22
CA ILE A 319 -11.36 -10.86 -6.54
C ILE A 319 -12.27 -11.45 -5.46
N GLU A 320 -11.99 -11.16 -4.19
CA GLU A 320 -12.84 -11.61 -3.07
C GLU A 320 -14.24 -10.98 -3.14
N MET A 321 -14.35 -9.69 -3.41
CA MET A 321 -15.62 -9.00 -3.62
C MET A 321 -16.36 -9.52 -4.84
N ALA A 322 -15.65 -9.77 -5.95
CA ALA A 322 -16.23 -10.31 -7.18
C ALA A 322 -16.92 -11.66 -6.96
N TRP A 323 -16.31 -12.58 -6.20
CA TRP A 323 -16.95 -13.86 -5.86
C TRP A 323 -18.25 -13.67 -5.08
N ARG A 324 -18.27 -12.78 -4.09
CA ARG A 324 -19.49 -12.51 -3.30
C ARG A 324 -20.59 -11.88 -4.16
N LEU A 325 -20.27 -10.85 -4.95
CA LEU A 325 -21.25 -10.18 -5.79
C LEU A 325 -21.78 -11.10 -6.90
N ALA A 326 -20.94 -11.93 -7.50
CA ALA A 326 -21.38 -12.91 -8.51
C ALA A 326 -22.39 -13.93 -7.98
N VAL A 327 -22.40 -14.19 -6.66
CA VAL A 327 -23.36 -15.11 -6.02
C VAL A 327 -24.59 -14.38 -5.49
N HIS A 328 -24.39 -13.21 -4.88
CA HIS A 328 -25.40 -12.57 -4.03
C HIS A 328 -26.04 -11.31 -4.64
N GLN A 329 -25.58 -10.84 -5.82
CA GLN A 329 -26.16 -9.70 -6.54
C GLN A 329 -26.69 -10.13 -7.91
N PRO A 330 -27.82 -10.86 -7.98
CA PRO A 330 -28.33 -11.45 -9.25
C PRO A 330 -28.74 -10.37 -10.25
N HIS A 331 -29.17 -9.20 -9.79
CA HIS A 331 -29.64 -8.10 -10.66
C HIS A 331 -28.49 -7.27 -11.23
N TYR A 332 -27.30 -7.36 -10.69
CA TYR A 332 -26.12 -6.66 -11.21
C TYR A 332 -25.84 -7.13 -12.64
N TRP A 333 -25.75 -6.17 -13.59
CA TRP A 333 -25.58 -6.47 -15.01
C TRP A 333 -24.40 -7.40 -15.30
N LEU A 334 -23.31 -7.23 -14.53
CA LEU A 334 -22.11 -8.04 -14.69
C LEU A 334 -22.31 -9.47 -14.20
N THR A 335 -23.12 -9.68 -13.17
CA THR A 335 -23.51 -11.02 -12.71
C THR A 335 -24.34 -11.72 -13.77
N LYS A 336 -25.32 -11.04 -14.35
CA LYS A 336 -26.13 -11.59 -15.48
C LYS A 336 -25.22 -11.98 -16.64
N LYS A 337 -24.29 -11.13 -17.04
CA LYS A 337 -23.35 -11.41 -18.13
C LYS A 337 -22.52 -12.66 -17.90
N TRP A 338 -22.05 -12.89 -16.67
CA TRP A 338 -21.17 -14.02 -16.34
C TRP A 338 -21.88 -15.22 -15.73
N ALA A 339 -23.19 -15.19 -15.56
CA ALA A 339 -24.01 -16.29 -15.02
C ALA A 339 -23.74 -17.64 -15.70
N PRO A 340 -23.62 -17.76 -17.05
CA PRO A 340 -23.33 -19.04 -17.70
C PRO A 340 -22.06 -19.73 -17.23
N ILE A 341 -21.13 -18.99 -16.61
CA ILE A 341 -19.81 -19.51 -16.16
C ILE A 341 -19.68 -19.47 -14.63
N LEU A 342 -20.19 -18.42 -13.97
CA LEU A 342 -19.96 -18.18 -12.54
C LEU A 342 -21.10 -18.65 -11.64
N ASP A 343 -22.32 -18.85 -12.15
CA ASP A 343 -23.40 -19.42 -11.37
C ASP A 343 -22.93 -20.74 -10.68
N PRO A 344 -23.21 -20.93 -9.38
CA PRO A 344 -22.85 -22.17 -8.68
C PRO A 344 -23.33 -23.46 -9.37
N ARG A 345 -24.45 -23.38 -10.10
CA ARG A 345 -25.07 -24.50 -10.85
C ARG A 345 -24.46 -24.68 -12.24
N ALA A 346 -23.67 -23.71 -12.75
CA ALA A 346 -23.07 -23.82 -14.07
C ALA A 346 -22.01 -24.93 -14.11
N LYS A 347 -22.07 -25.78 -15.14
CA LYS A 347 -21.10 -26.88 -15.36
C LYS A 347 -19.75 -26.40 -15.93
N ALA A 348 -19.39 -25.15 -15.69
CA ALA A 348 -18.14 -24.58 -16.21
C ALA A 348 -16.91 -25.15 -15.52
N HIS A 349 -15.89 -25.49 -16.32
CA HIS A 349 -14.63 -26.02 -15.82
C HIS A 349 -13.92 -24.99 -14.90
N ARG A 350 -13.26 -25.47 -13.83
CA ARG A 350 -12.59 -24.66 -12.80
C ARG A 350 -11.64 -23.58 -13.38
N ARG A 351 -10.90 -23.90 -14.45
CA ARG A 351 -9.99 -22.96 -15.10
C ARG A 351 -10.72 -21.79 -15.76
N LEU A 352 -11.86 -22.07 -16.40
CA LEU A 352 -12.71 -21.05 -17.02
C LEU A 352 -13.33 -20.14 -15.96
N ARG A 353 -13.85 -20.69 -14.87
CA ARG A 353 -14.38 -19.91 -13.73
C ARG A 353 -13.32 -18.97 -13.15
N LYS A 354 -12.04 -19.42 -13.03
CA LYS A 354 -10.95 -18.55 -12.58
C LYS A 354 -10.64 -17.41 -13.55
N LYS A 355 -10.71 -17.63 -14.86
CA LYS A 355 -10.54 -16.56 -15.85
C LYS A 355 -11.71 -15.58 -15.81
N ALA A 356 -12.94 -16.08 -15.76
CA ALA A 356 -14.15 -15.27 -15.70
C ALA A 356 -14.18 -14.35 -14.48
N ILE A 357 -13.85 -14.85 -13.29
CA ILE A 357 -13.86 -14.02 -12.07
C ILE A 357 -12.78 -12.92 -12.10
N VAL A 358 -11.66 -13.15 -12.76
CA VAL A 358 -10.62 -12.13 -12.95
C VAL A 358 -11.13 -11.02 -13.88
N ALA A 359 -11.79 -11.35 -14.97
CA ALA A 359 -12.41 -10.39 -15.87
C ALA A 359 -13.56 -9.63 -15.18
N TYR A 360 -14.37 -10.33 -14.40
CA TYR A 360 -15.42 -9.75 -13.56
C TYR A 360 -14.80 -8.74 -12.57
N ALA A 361 -13.78 -9.13 -11.82
CA ALA A 361 -13.13 -8.26 -10.82
C ALA A 361 -12.53 -6.98 -11.44
N ARG A 362 -11.97 -7.07 -12.66
CA ARG A 362 -11.50 -5.90 -13.39
C ARG A 362 -12.65 -4.95 -13.75
N GLN A 363 -13.74 -5.49 -14.28
CA GLN A 363 -14.90 -4.68 -14.64
C GLN A 363 -15.60 -4.11 -13.40
N LEU A 364 -15.73 -4.89 -12.33
CA LEU A 364 -16.22 -4.42 -11.04
C LEU A 364 -15.46 -3.19 -10.54
N PHE A 365 -14.14 -3.17 -10.67
CA PHE A 365 -13.37 -1.99 -10.28
C PHE A 365 -13.69 -0.75 -11.13
N ILE A 366 -13.91 -0.93 -12.42
CA ILE A 366 -14.37 0.14 -13.31
C ILE A 366 -15.76 0.65 -12.90
N ASP A 367 -16.66 -0.24 -12.54
CA ASP A 367 -18.02 0.09 -12.13
C ASP A 367 -18.04 0.79 -10.76
N LEU A 368 -17.20 0.33 -9.80
CA LEU A 368 -16.96 1.03 -8.54
C LEU A 368 -16.43 2.45 -8.77
N TRP A 369 -15.45 2.61 -9.67
CA TRP A 369 -14.93 3.92 -10.03
C TRP A 369 -16.00 4.83 -10.63
N LYS A 370 -16.79 4.34 -11.60
CA LYS A 370 -17.87 5.11 -12.21
C LYS A 370 -18.90 5.52 -11.17
N TRP A 371 -19.30 4.60 -10.30
CA TRP A 371 -20.28 4.87 -9.26
C TRP A 371 -19.74 5.88 -8.23
N LYS A 372 -18.54 5.68 -7.70
CA LYS A 372 -17.91 6.59 -6.71
C LYS A 372 -17.61 7.99 -7.27
N THR A 373 -17.56 8.13 -8.58
CA THR A 373 -17.35 9.45 -9.25
C THR A 373 -18.64 10.01 -9.88
N GLY A 374 -19.82 9.45 -9.57
CA GLY A 374 -21.11 9.93 -10.02
C GLY A 374 -21.40 9.73 -11.52
N ARG A 375 -20.62 8.89 -12.21
CA ARG A 375 -20.80 8.63 -13.66
C ARG A 375 -21.87 7.57 -13.98
N ILE A 376 -22.30 6.83 -12.98
CA ILE A 376 -23.35 5.81 -13.07
C ILE A 376 -24.01 5.66 -11.70
N THR A 377 -25.31 5.38 -11.65
CA THR A 377 -26.01 5.12 -10.40
C THR A 377 -25.99 3.63 -10.02
N ALA A 378 -26.30 3.33 -8.77
CA ALA A 378 -26.40 1.96 -8.29
C ALA A 378 -27.53 1.20 -8.99
N GLU A 379 -28.66 1.87 -9.26
CA GLU A 379 -29.81 1.32 -9.97
C GLU A 379 -29.44 0.94 -11.40
N GLN A 380 -28.72 1.80 -12.11
CA GLN A 380 -28.24 1.53 -13.47
C GLN A 380 -27.30 0.31 -13.52
N LEU A 381 -26.55 0.08 -12.44
CA LEU A 381 -25.72 -1.12 -12.30
C LEU A 381 -26.54 -2.36 -11.91
N GLY A 382 -27.73 -2.18 -11.36
CA GLY A 382 -28.55 -3.23 -10.79
C GLY A 382 -28.04 -3.70 -9.43
N TRP A 383 -27.40 -2.81 -8.67
CA TRP A 383 -26.95 -3.12 -7.32
C TRP A 383 -28.04 -2.95 -6.28
N GLU A 384 -28.19 -3.96 -5.43
CA GLU A 384 -28.87 -3.80 -4.15
C GLU A 384 -27.93 -3.09 -3.18
N MET A 385 -28.42 -2.00 -2.56
CA MET A 385 -27.63 -1.15 -1.66
C MET A 385 -28.04 -1.38 -0.22
N VAL A 386 -27.11 -1.14 0.71
CA VAL A 386 -27.35 -1.13 2.16
C VAL A 386 -26.92 0.22 2.71
N VAL A 387 -27.81 0.85 3.49
CA VAL A 387 -27.54 2.10 4.21
C VAL A 387 -27.01 1.80 5.63
N ALA A 388 -26.24 2.70 6.22
CA ALA A 388 -25.52 2.49 7.48
C ALA A 388 -26.41 2.03 8.66
N ASP A 389 -27.66 2.52 8.76
CA ASP A 389 -28.58 2.21 9.88
C ASP A 389 -29.01 0.73 9.96
N VAL A 390 -28.91 -0.02 8.87
CA VAL A 390 -29.25 -1.46 8.83
C VAL A 390 -28.06 -2.34 9.23
N ARG A 391 -26.85 -1.81 9.23
CA ARG A 391 -25.60 -2.58 9.48
C ARG A 391 -25.45 -3.01 10.94
N THR A 392 -25.97 -2.21 11.87
CA THR A 392 -25.89 -2.50 13.33
C THR A 392 -26.80 -3.65 13.75
N LYS A 393 -27.87 -3.96 13.00
CA LYS A 393 -28.82 -5.02 13.36
C LYS A 393 -28.41 -6.42 12.89
N THR A 394 -27.55 -6.55 11.87
CA THR A 394 -27.11 -7.85 11.33
C THR A 394 -25.80 -8.37 11.92
N ALA A 395 -25.09 -7.59 12.72
CA ALA A 395 -23.87 -8.02 13.41
C ALA A 395 -24.13 -8.72 14.75
N ASN A 396 -25.37 -8.71 15.24
CA ASN A 396 -25.81 -9.28 16.52
C ASN A 396 -26.81 -10.44 16.36
N GLY A 397 -26.89 -11.04 15.14
CA GLY A 397 -27.70 -12.24 14.88
C GLY A 397 -26.81 -13.44 14.55
#